data_aa91a5702123de6a21408ac67732d89f
#
_entry.id   aa91a5702123de6a21408ac67732d89f
#
_cell.length_a   1.000
_cell.length_b   1.000
_cell.length_c   1.000
_cell.angle_alpha   90.00
_cell.angle_beta   90.00
_cell.angle_gamma   90.00
#
_symmetry.space_group_name_H-M   'P 1'
#
loop_
_entity.id
_entity.type
_entity.pdbx_description
1 polymer ?
#
loop_
_entity_poly.entity_id
_entity_poly.type
_entity_poly.pdbx_seq_one_letter_code
_entity_poly.pdbx_strand_id
1 'polypeptide(L)'
;KREIPVKPTPGPQYGELLDWWGEAQYVFPINATATVIDFYTGISFKVVRTYGSGHADVEPLTKEDTNTMLSIWKKHARLSNGSGNYWARRPVLVVVNGRKLAASATAALHAGVDSAPDGSYVNWRSGDYGPGINYDRIKGNGADGHFDIHFLNSIRHKDGLVDNEHQAMVKIAGGK
;
A
#
# COMPACT_ATOMS: atom_id res chain seq x y z
N LYS A 1 27.37 -2.17 -43.15
CA LYS A 1 27.18 -1.57 -41.81
C LYS A 1 26.08 -2.35 -41.11
N ARG A 2 26.43 -3.08 -40.05
CA ARG A 2 25.43 -3.71 -39.18
C ARG A 2 24.76 -2.59 -38.37
N GLU A 3 23.44 -2.42 -38.53
CA GLU A 3 22.64 -1.59 -37.65
C GLU A 3 22.61 -2.26 -36.28
N ILE A 4 23.06 -1.53 -35.26
CA ILE A 4 22.91 -1.94 -33.86
C ILE A 4 21.43 -1.75 -33.52
N PRO A 5 20.71 -2.83 -33.10
CA PRO A 5 19.32 -2.67 -32.71
C PRO A 5 19.25 -1.68 -31.55
N VAL A 6 18.59 -0.53 -31.76
CA VAL A 6 18.28 0.41 -30.69
C VAL A 6 17.31 -0.29 -29.75
N LYS A 7 17.77 -0.58 -28.53
CA LYS A 7 16.89 -1.12 -27.50
C LYS A 7 15.79 -0.07 -27.24
N PRO A 8 14.50 -0.40 -27.37
CA PRO A 8 13.45 0.58 -27.11
C PRO A 8 13.64 1.14 -25.72
N THR A 9 13.61 2.47 -25.58
CA THR A 9 13.56 3.10 -24.27
C THR A 9 12.25 2.63 -23.62
N PRO A 10 12.29 1.98 -22.43
CA PRO A 10 11.04 1.59 -21.79
C PRO A 10 10.23 2.85 -21.51
N GLY A 11 9.03 2.93 -22.06
CA GLY A 11 8.04 3.92 -21.68
C GLY A 11 7.63 3.74 -20.20
N PRO A 12 6.81 4.66 -19.64
CA PRO A 12 6.30 4.52 -18.28
C PRO A 12 5.64 3.14 -18.15
N GLN A 13 6.11 2.35 -17.17
CA GLN A 13 5.55 1.02 -16.93
C GLN A 13 4.32 1.17 -16.04
N TYR A 14 3.15 1.09 -16.66
CA TYR A 14 1.88 1.08 -15.94
C TYR A 14 1.57 -0.31 -15.41
N GLY A 15 0.75 -0.36 -14.35
CA GLY A 15 0.21 -1.61 -13.83
C GLY A 15 -1.12 -2.00 -14.49
N GLU A 16 -1.51 -3.25 -14.31
CA GLU A 16 -2.81 -3.75 -14.74
C GLU A 16 -3.92 -3.11 -13.88
N LEU A 17 -4.98 -2.62 -14.52
CA LEU A 17 -6.19 -2.15 -13.84
C LEU A 17 -7.11 -3.34 -13.57
N LEU A 18 -6.92 -3.99 -12.43
CA LEU A 18 -7.73 -5.13 -12.03
C LEU A 18 -8.79 -4.71 -11.02
N ASP A 19 -10.04 -5.07 -11.30
CA ASP A 19 -11.13 -4.90 -10.36
C ASP A 19 -10.87 -5.66 -9.07
N TRP A 20 -11.04 -4.98 -7.93
CA TRP A 20 -10.79 -5.58 -6.62
C TRP A 20 -11.63 -6.83 -6.39
N TRP A 21 -12.92 -6.73 -6.71
CA TRP A 21 -13.90 -7.77 -6.36
C TRP A 21 -13.75 -9.03 -7.21
N GLY A 22 -13.50 -8.87 -8.50
CA GLY A 22 -13.40 -9.98 -9.43
C GLY A 22 -12.01 -10.57 -9.60
N GLU A 23 -10.95 -9.77 -9.37
CA GLU A 23 -9.60 -10.18 -9.74
C GLU A 23 -8.53 -9.83 -8.70
N ALA A 24 -8.32 -8.55 -8.37
CA ALA A 24 -7.12 -8.11 -7.64
C ALA A 24 -6.96 -8.79 -6.28
N GLN A 25 -8.04 -8.97 -5.53
CA GLN A 25 -8.00 -9.62 -4.22
C GLN A 25 -7.52 -11.08 -4.28
N TYR A 26 -7.69 -11.74 -5.41
CA TYR A 26 -7.25 -13.13 -5.61
C TYR A 26 -5.83 -13.22 -6.16
N VAL A 27 -5.38 -12.23 -6.91
CA VAL A 27 -3.98 -12.12 -7.34
C VAL A 27 -3.08 -11.74 -6.17
N PHE A 28 -3.58 -10.91 -5.26
CA PHE A 28 -2.90 -10.52 -4.02
C PHE A 28 -3.71 -11.00 -2.80
N PRO A 29 -3.70 -12.32 -2.51
CA PRO A 29 -4.48 -12.87 -1.40
C PRO A 29 -3.88 -12.56 -0.03
N ILE A 30 -4.66 -12.75 1.02
CA ILE A 30 -4.18 -12.65 2.41
C ILE A 30 -2.98 -13.59 2.61
N ASN A 31 -1.97 -13.12 3.33
CA ASN A 31 -0.66 -13.71 3.57
C ASN A 31 0.31 -13.68 2.39
N ALA A 32 -0.07 -13.14 1.23
CA ALA A 32 0.86 -12.95 0.13
C ALA A 32 1.81 -11.79 0.41
N THR A 33 3.07 -11.99 0.03
CA THR A 33 4.10 -10.95 0.00
C THR A 33 4.11 -10.28 -1.37
N ALA A 34 4.28 -8.97 -1.40
CA ALA A 34 4.39 -8.20 -2.63
C ALA A 34 5.47 -7.13 -2.50
N THR A 35 5.94 -6.63 -3.63
CA THR A 35 6.76 -5.42 -3.70
C THR A 35 5.87 -4.26 -4.11
N VAL A 36 5.84 -3.20 -3.31
CA VAL A 36 5.15 -1.95 -3.63
C VAL A 36 6.19 -0.97 -4.19
N ILE A 37 5.90 -0.42 -5.37
CA ILE A 37 6.74 0.57 -6.04
C ILE A 37 5.97 1.90 -6.05
N ASP A 38 6.54 2.94 -5.45
CA ASP A 38 5.97 4.28 -5.58
C ASP A 38 6.07 4.74 -7.04
N PHE A 39 4.93 5.04 -7.64
CA PHE A 39 4.85 5.30 -9.09
C PHE A 39 5.69 6.51 -9.53
N TYR A 40 5.73 7.56 -8.70
CA TYR A 40 6.45 8.79 -9.06
C TYR A 40 7.96 8.73 -8.84
N THR A 41 8.42 7.98 -7.83
CA THR A 41 9.84 7.94 -7.47
C THR A 41 10.54 6.66 -7.92
N GLY A 42 9.81 5.57 -8.14
CA GLY A 42 10.36 4.26 -8.40
C GLY A 42 10.95 3.56 -7.17
N ILE A 43 10.87 4.19 -5.99
CA ILE A 43 11.35 3.59 -4.74
C ILE A 43 10.40 2.48 -4.33
N SER A 44 10.95 1.36 -3.87
CA SER A 44 10.17 0.18 -3.54
C SER A 44 10.42 -0.32 -2.11
N PHE A 45 9.42 -1.00 -1.58
CA PHE A 45 9.47 -1.68 -0.29
C PHE A 45 8.57 -2.92 -0.32
N LYS A 46 8.83 -3.88 0.57
CA LYS A 46 8.08 -5.13 0.62
C LYS A 46 6.99 -5.08 1.68
N VAL A 47 5.87 -5.74 1.38
CA VAL A 47 4.70 -5.82 2.23
C VAL A 47 4.11 -7.22 2.26
N VAL A 48 3.30 -7.48 3.27
CA VAL A 48 2.44 -8.66 3.37
C VAL A 48 0.99 -8.19 3.50
N ARG A 49 0.07 -8.75 2.73
CA ARG A 49 -1.35 -8.54 2.97
C ARG A 49 -1.79 -9.35 4.20
N THR A 50 -2.26 -8.66 5.22
CA THR A 50 -2.64 -9.29 6.49
C THR A 50 -4.14 -9.46 6.67
N TYR A 51 -4.91 -8.47 6.25
CA TYR A 51 -6.36 -8.40 6.39
C TYR A 51 -7.00 -7.68 5.19
N GLY A 52 -8.23 -7.29 5.37
CA GLY A 52 -8.97 -6.44 4.44
C GLY A 52 -9.90 -7.22 3.52
N SER A 53 -11.16 -6.79 3.47
CA SER A 53 -12.19 -7.36 2.59
C SER A 53 -12.58 -6.41 1.45
N GLY A 54 -12.72 -5.12 1.73
CA GLY A 54 -13.06 -4.11 0.73
C GLY A 54 -11.88 -3.46 0.04
N HIS A 55 -10.68 -3.65 0.58
CA HIS A 55 -9.36 -3.26 0.08
C HIS A 55 -8.31 -4.14 0.76
N ALA A 56 -7.05 -3.98 0.44
CA ALA A 56 -6.00 -4.71 1.12
C ALA A 56 -5.48 -3.93 2.33
N ASP A 57 -5.53 -4.55 3.51
CA ASP A 57 -4.76 -4.12 4.67
C ASP A 57 -3.40 -4.82 4.62
N VAL A 58 -2.34 -4.04 4.69
CA VAL A 58 -0.98 -4.55 4.50
C VAL A 58 -0.05 -4.03 5.59
N GLU A 59 1.00 -4.79 5.86
CA GLU A 59 2.06 -4.36 6.75
C GLU A 59 3.40 -4.42 6.03
N PRO A 60 4.33 -3.50 6.32
CA PRO A 60 5.70 -3.63 5.85
C PRO A 60 6.31 -4.94 6.36
N LEU A 61 7.09 -5.62 5.51
CA LEU A 61 7.66 -6.91 5.84
C LEU A 61 8.76 -6.82 6.90
N THR A 62 9.58 -5.78 6.83
CA THR A 62 10.72 -5.56 7.72
C THR A 62 10.75 -4.12 8.23
N LYS A 63 11.59 -3.87 9.24
CA LYS A 63 11.83 -2.52 9.74
C LYS A 63 12.41 -1.59 8.67
N GLU A 64 13.24 -2.11 7.80
CA GLU A 64 13.77 -1.36 6.66
C GLU A 64 12.67 -0.97 5.68
N ASP A 65 11.76 -1.87 5.37
CA ASP A 65 10.60 -1.59 4.52
C ASP A 65 9.71 -0.50 5.13
N THR A 66 9.46 -0.54 6.43
CA THR A 66 8.73 0.51 7.15
C THR A 66 9.42 1.87 7.00
N ASN A 67 10.73 1.91 7.23
CA ASN A 67 11.50 3.16 7.12
C ASN A 67 11.49 3.70 5.68
N THR A 68 11.61 2.84 4.68
CA THR A 68 11.55 3.23 3.28
C THR A 68 10.18 3.81 2.93
N MET A 69 9.10 3.12 3.29
CA MET A 69 7.73 3.60 3.08
C MET A 69 7.51 4.97 3.71
N LEU A 70 7.79 5.12 4.99
CA LEU A 70 7.59 6.39 5.70
C LEU A 70 8.42 7.53 5.11
N SER A 71 9.64 7.25 4.63
CA SER A 71 10.50 8.26 4.02
C SER A 71 9.96 8.79 2.69
N ILE A 72 9.28 7.94 1.90
CA ILE A 72 8.63 8.39 0.65
C ILE A 72 7.56 9.43 0.97
N TRP A 73 6.66 9.14 1.88
CA TRP A 73 5.59 10.07 2.26
C TRP A 73 6.12 11.32 2.95
N LYS A 74 7.08 11.18 3.83
CA LYS A 74 7.71 12.30 4.51
C LYS A 74 8.33 13.31 3.53
N LYS A 75 8.94 12.82 2.46
CA LYS A 75 9.62 13.68 1.46
C LYS A 75 8.65 14.22 0.39
N HIS A 76 7.67 13.44 -0.03
CA HIS A 76 6.88 13.70 -1.24
C HIS A 76 5.40 13.97 -0.98
N ALA A 77 4.91 13.79 0.25
CA ALA A 77 3.55 14.08 0.65
C ALA A 77 3.54 14.92 1.92
N ARG A 78 3.70 16.24 1.77
CA ARG A 78 3.85 17.15 2.91
C ARG A 78 2.58 17.95 3.20
N LEU A 79 2.32 18.19 4.48
CA LEU A 79 1.37 19.18 4.94
C LEU A 79 1.97 20.59 4.79
N SER A 80 1.12 21.63 4.90
CA SER A 80 1.54 23.03 4.81
C SER A 80 2.60 23.43 5.83
N ASN A 81 2.63 22.76 6.99
CA ASN A 81 3.64 22.98 8.04
C ASN A 81 4.98 22.24 7.78
N GLY A 82 5.13 21.56 6.63
CA GLY A 82 6.33 20.83 6.25
C GLY A 82 6.43 19.39 6.77
N SER A 83 5.51 18.94 7.63
CA SER A 83 5.48 17.54 8.09
C SER A 83 4.91 16.60 7.03
N GLY A 84 5.21 15.29 7.15
CA GLY A 84 4.66 14.27 6.24
C GLY A 84 3.15 14.11 6.41
N ASN A 85 2.44 14.02 5.29
CA ASN A 85 1.03 13.64 5.27
C ASN A 85 0.92 12.15 4.92
N TYR A 86 0.89 11.28 5.92
CA TYR A 86 0.85 9.83 5.72
C TYR A 86 -0.53 9.32 5.25
N TRP A 87 -1.58 10.13 5.34
CA TRP A 87 -2.89 9.84 4.76
C TRP A 87 -3.04 10.24 3.30
N ALA A 88 -2.07 10.92 2.72
CA ALA A 88 -2.08 11.23 1.30
C ALA A 88 -2.11 9.94 0.47
N ARG A 89 -2.98 9.91 -0.54
CA ARG A 89 -3.04 8.80 -1.49
C ARG A 89 -1.97 9.00 -2.55
N ARG A 90 -1.20 7.94 -2.81
CA ARG A 90 -0.16 7.95 -3.84
C ARG A 90 -0.38 6.79 -4.80
N PRO A 91 -0.18 7.02 -6.11
CA PRO A 91 -0.22 5.91 -7.05
C PRO A 91 0.97 5.00 -6.80
N VAL A 92 0.69 3.69 -6.76
CA VAL A 92 1.71 2.67 -6.55
C VAL A 92 1.49 1.51 -7.51
N LEU A 93 2.54 0.72 -7.71
CA LEU A 93 2.48 -0.56 -8.39
C LEU A 93 2.70 -1.66 -7.37
N VAL A 94 1.84 -2.66 -7.38
CA VAL A 94 1.94 -3.84 -6.51
C VAL A 94 2.41 -5.01 -7.37
N VAL A 95 3.62 -5.49 -7.11
CA VAL A 95 4.22 -6.61 -7.85
C VAL A 95 4.07 -7.87 -7.02
N VAL A 96 3.27 -8.79 -7.51
CA VAL A 96 2.97 -10.06 -6.85
C VAL A 96 2.92 -11.17 -7.90
N ASN A 97 3.63 -12.27 -7.66
CA ASN A 97 3.72 -13.42 -8.59
C ASN A 97 4.06 -13.02 -10.04
N GLY A 98 4.99 -12.08 -10.21
CA GLY A 98 5.39 -11.61 -11.54
C GLY A 98 4.40 -10.69 -12.24
N ARG A 99 3.25 -10.39 -11.62
CA ARG A 99 2.25 -9.46 -12.13
C ARG A 99 2.40 -8.09 -11.46
N LYS A 100 2.18 -7.05 -12.21
CA LYS A 100 2.27 -5.65 -11.77
C LYS A 100 0.88 -5.04 -11.79
N LEU A 101 0.33 -4.74 -10.62
CA LEU A 101 -1.02 -4.23 -10.45
C LEU A 101 -1.00 -2.74 -10.17
N ALA A 102 -1.89 -1.99 -10.83
CA ALA A 102 -2.13 -0.59 -10.53
C ALA A 102 -2.92 -0.46 -9.23
N ALA A 103 -2.44 0.40 -8.33
CA ALA A 103 -3.04 0.59 -7.02
C ALA A 103 -2.80 1.99 -6.48
N SER A 104 -3.39 2.27 -5.33
CA SER A 104 -3.18 3.48 -4.55
C SER A 104 -2.96 3.13 -3.08
N ALA A 105 -1.99 3.76 -2.45
CA ALA A 105 -1.67 3.52 -1.05
C ALA A 105 -1.66 4.80 -0.22
N THR A 106 -1.96 4.67 1.06
CA THR A 106 -1.53 5.58 2.13
C THR A 106 -0.33 4.97 2.84
N ALA A 107 0.29 5.72 3.75
CA ALA A 107 1.31 5.20 4.67
C ALA A 107 0.93 5.45 6.13
N ALA A 108 -0.35 5.71 6.38
CA ALA A 108 -0.87 5.97 7.72
C ALA A 108 -1.09 4.66 8.46
N LEU A 109 -0.16 4.32 9.33
CA LEU A 109 -0.25 3.13 10.17
C LEU A 109 -1.36 3.28 11.21
N HIS A 110 -2.23 2.28 11.33
CA HIS A 110 -3.39 2.31 12.24
C HIS A 110 -3.83 0.92 12.68
N ALA A 111 -4.69 0.90 13.68
CA ALA A 111 -5.42 -0.26 14.20
C ALA A 111 -4.55 -1.38 14.77
N GLY A 112 -3.36 -1.06 15.28
CA GLY A 112 -2.52 -2.08 15.90
C GLY A 112 -1.40 -1.54 16.76
N VAL A 113 -0.70 -2.46 17.40
CA VAL A 113 0.50 -2.24 18.19
C VAL A 113 1.44 -3.43 18.03
N ASP A 114 2.70 -3.16 17.69
CA ASP A 114 3.70 -4.19 17.38
C ASP A 114 4.08 -5.04 18.60
N SER A 115 3.98 -4.48 19.81
CA SER A 115 4.38 -5.15 21.06
C SER A 115 3.38 -6.17 21.60
N ALA A 116 2.21 -6.32 21.00
CA ALA A 116 1.18 -7.26 21.46
C ALA A 116 0.83 -8.29 20.39
N PRO A 117 0.32 -9.47 20.77
CA PRO A 117 -0.06 -10.51 19.81
C PRO A 117 -1.17 -10.05 18.87
N ASP A 118 -1.09 -10.46 17.59
CA ASP A 118 -2.17 -10.30 16.63
C ASP A 118 -3.47 -10.93 17.16
N GLY A 119 -4.59 -10.21 16.98
CA GLY A 119 -5.90 -10.67 17.40
C GLY A 119 -6.21 -10.52 18.90
N SER A 120 -5.23 -10.08 19.73
CA SER A 120 -5.49 -9.81 21.15
C SER A 120 -6.21 -8.48 21.35
N TYR A 121 -6.95 -8.37 22.45
CA TYR A 121 -7.50 -7.08 22.86
C TYR A 121 -6.41 -6.23 23.52
N VAL A 122 -6.28 -4.99 23.07
CA VAL A 122 -5.30 -4.01 23.60
C VAL A 122 -5.99 -2.70 23.99
N ASN A 123 -5.40 -1.99 24.96
CA ASN A 123 -5.97 -0.74 25.46
C ASN A 123 -5.64 0.48 24.58
N TRP A 124 -4.72 0.33 23.66
CA TRP A 124 -4.30 1.38 22.73
C TRP A 124 -3.98 0.77 21.36
N ARG A 125 -4.39 1.46 20.32
CA ARG A 125 -4.02 1.13 18.93
C ARG A 125 -3.61 2.39 18.20
N SER A 126 -2.65 2.26 17.28
CA SER A 126 -2.16 3.36 16.46
C SER A 126 -3.26 4.02 15.63
N GLY A 127 -3.01 5.26 15.19
CA GLY A 127 -3.92 6.01 14.33
C GLY A 127 -5.21 6.46 15.02
N ASP A 128 -5.18 6.64 16.34
CA ASP A 128 -6.33 7.07 17.17
C ASP A 128 -7.51 6.08 17.14
N TYR A 129 -7.24 4.79 16.92
CA TYR A 129 -8.29 3.75 16.91
C TYR A 129 -8.74 3.36 18.33
N GLY A 130 -8.02 3.77 19.37
CA GLY A 130 -8.37 3.48 20.76
C GLY A 130 -8.29 1.99 21.11
N PRO A 131 -8.93 1.57 22.23
CA PRO A 131 -8.94 0.18 22.64
C PRO A 131 -9.66 -0.71 21.60
N GLY A 132 -9.21 -1.96 21.46
CA GLY A 132 -9.86 -2.93 20.59
C GLY A 132 -8.94 -4.09 20.20
N ILE A 133 -9.35 -4.81 19.18
CA ILE A 133 -8.58 -5.93 18.63
C ILE A 133 -7.33 -5.39 17.91
N ASN A 134 -6.20 -5.99 18.22
CA ASN A 134 -4.93 -5.67 17.59
C ASN A 134 -4.82 -6.30 16.20
N TYR A 135 -4.78 -5.48 15.17
CA TYR A 135 -4.59 -5.92 13.78
C TYR A 135 -3.14 -5.69 13.31
N ASP A 136 -2.21 -6.07 14.14
CA ASP A 136 -0.77 -6.04 13.84
C ASP A 136 -0.26 -7.48 13.86
N ARG A 137 0.03 -8.02 12.67
CA ARG A 137 0.43 -9.42 12.52
C ARG A 137 1.93 -9.59 12.44
N ILE A 138 2.63 -8.69 11.74
CA ILE A 138 4.07 -8.80 11.52
C ILE A 138 4.80 -8.12 12.67
N LYS A 139 5.48 -8.91 13.50
CA LYS A 139 6.17 -8.42 14.68
C LYS A 139 7.60 -7.98 14.37
N GLY A 140 8.05 -6.92 15.04
CA GLY A 140 9.43 -6.42 14.91
C GLY A 140 9.70 -5.67 13.61
N ASN A 141 8.66 -5.28 12.86
CA ASN A 141 8.81 -4.51 11.64
C ASN A 141 8.88 -2.98 11.86
N GLY A 142 8.82 -2.53 13.11
CA GLY A 142 8.86 -1.09 13.45
C GLY A 142 7.59 -0.33 13.07
N ALA A 143 6.49 -1.03 12.79
CA ALA A 143 5.21 -0.46 12.43
C ALA A 143 4.14 -0.92 13.43
N ASP A 144 3.41 0.03 14.01
CA ASP A 144 2.24 -0.27 14.83
C ASP A 144 1.00 -0.32 13.94
N GLY A 145 0.49 -1.53 13.68
CA GLY A 145 -0.68 -1.74 12.84
C GLY A 145 -0.37 -1.88 11.35
N HIS A 146 -1.36 -1.52 10.54
CA HIS A 146 -1.31 -1.68 9.09
C HIS A 146 -1.64 -0.38 8.36
N PHE A 147 -1.48 -0.37 7.04
CA PHE A 147 -1.90 0.69 6.13
C PHE A 147 -2.70 0.11 4.97
N ASP A 148 -3.30 0.98 4.17
CA ASP A 148 -4.28 0.59 3.16
C ASP A 148 -3.71 0.66 1.75
N ILE A 149 -4.00 -0.38 0.94
CA ILE A 149 -3.82 -0.34 -0.51
C ILE A 149 -5.17 -0.59 -1.17
N HIS A 150 -5.59 0.37 -2.01
CA HIS A 150 -6.80 0.28 -2.82
C HIS A 150 -6.45 -0.07 -4.26
N PHE A 151 -7.25 -0.95 -4.84
CA PHE A 151 -7.24 -1.31 -6.25
C PHE A 151 -8.49 -0.74 -6.94
N LEU A 152 -8.68 -0.99 -8.21
CA LEU A 152 -9.87 -0.52 -8.91
C LEU A 152 -11.14 -1.02 -8.20
N ASN A 153 -12.05 -0.09 -7.90
CA ASN A 153 -13.33 -0.31 -7.21
C ASN A 153 -13.23 -0.80 -5.75
N SER A 154 -12.07 -0.75 -5.11
CA SER A 154 -11.98 -0.94 -3.67
C SER A 154 -12.84 0.08 -2.92
N ILE A 155 -13.28 -0.31 -1.72
CA ILE A 155 -14.12 0.54 -0.85
C ILE A 155 -13.43 0.83 0.49
N ARG A 156 -13.84 1.94 1.11
CA ARG A 156 -13.37 2.31 2.45
C ARG A 156 -14.03 1.45 3.50
N HIS A 157 -13.29 1.16 4.56
CA HIS A 157 -13.82 0.42 5.70
C HIS A 157 -14.89 1.20 6.47
N LYS A 158 -14.69 2.51 6.65
CA LYS A 158 -15.54 3.33 7.54
C LYS A 158 -17.00 3.46 7.08
N ASP A 159 -17.29 3.39 5.79
CA ASP A 159 -18.63 3.61 5.23
C ASP A 159 -19.00 2.70 4.05
N GLY A 160 -18.10 1.82 3.62
CA GLY A 160 -18.33 0.92 2.49
C GLY A 160 -18.44 1.62 1.13
N LEU A 161 -17.98 2.86 1.02
CA LEU A 161 -18.02 3.63 -0.22
C LEU A 161 -16.68 3.61 -0.94
N VAL A 162 -16.74 3.78 -2.26
CA VAL A 162 -15.55 4.00 -3.09
C VAL A 162 -14.90 5.32 -2.68
N ASP A 163 -13.58 5.31 -2.51
CA ASP A 163 -12.79 6.51 -2.24
C ASP A 163 -12.29 7.09 -3.56
N ASN A 164 -12.84 8.23 -3.97
CA ASN A 164 -12.53 8.82 -5.28
C ASN A 164 -11.07 9.28 -5.39
N GLU A 165 -10.44 9.69 -4.30
CA GLU A 165 -9.02 10.07 -4.31
C GLU A 165 -8.13 8.83 -4.54
N HIS A 166 -8.44 7.71 -3.89
CA HIS A 166 -7.77 6.44 -4.18
C HIS A 166 -7.98 6.03 -5.64
N GLN A 167 -9.20 6.09 -6.15
CA GLN A 167 -9.48 5.68 -7.52
C GLN A 167 -8.77 6.54 -8.56
N ALA A 168 -8.61 7.85 -8.32
CA ALA A 168 -7.82 8.72 -9.19
C ALA A 168 -6.34 8.25 -9.25
N MET A 169 -5.76 7.87 -8.12
CA MET A 169 -4.38 7.36 -8.06
C MET A 169 -4.24 5.98 -8.71
N VAL A 170 -5.21 5.09 -8.51
CA VAL A 170 -5.25 3.79 -9.19
C VAL A 170 -5.21 3.97 -10.71
N LYS A 171 -6.00 4.90 -11.25
CA LYS A 171 -6.03 5.19 -12.69
C LYS A 171 -4.71 5.76 -13.18
N ILE A 172 -4.06 6.65 -12.45
CA ILE A 172 -2.72 7.15 -12.77
C ILE A 172 -1.73 5.97 -12.88
N ALA A 173 -1.71 5.09 -11.89
CA ALA A 173 -0.83 3.92 -11.89
C ALA A 173 -1.14 2.94 -13.04
N GLY A 174 -2.36 2.96 -13.56
CA GLY A 174 -2.81 2.17 -14.72
C GLY A 174 -2.70 2.89 -16.07
N GLY A 175 -2.19 4.12 -16.10
CA GLY A 175 -2.01 4.87 -17.35
C GLY A 175 -3.29 5.50 -17.91
N LYS A 176 -4.25 5.79 -17.05
CA LYS A 176 -5.56 6.35 -17.45
C LYS A 176 -5.83 7.75 -16.91
#